data_72ef6b48d16c5165e208bd87da0fcec4
#
_entry.id   72ef6b48d16c5165e208bd87da0fcec4
#
_cell.length_a   1.000
_cell.length_b   1.000
_cell.length_c   1.000
_cell.angle_alpha   90.00
_cell.angle_beta   90.00
_cell.angle_gamma   90.00
#
_symmetry.space_group_name_H-M   'P 1'
#
loop_
_entity.id
_entity.type
_entity.pdbx_description
1 polymer ?
#
loop_
_entity_poly.entity_id
_entity_poly.type
_entity_poly.pdbx_seq_one_letter_code
_entity_poly.pdbx_strand_id
1 'polypeptide(L)'
;MTIKGEATVVKHTGSHYLLAQLPEWNLFPAVLRGKIRLKGSTATNPVAVGDKVTFEAEVPEGTSPAEVASNVALENPAAITAVSARKNYIIRKSTNLSRQSHIIASNLDRAFIIATIDFPEIKLPFLDRILVTCEVYNVPVTIVLNKVDLYRESHAEMLEAFHDIYEGAGYPVMEVSALTGEGVEELREACKDHVSLFSGVSGVGK
;
A
#
# COMPACT_ATOMS: atom_id res chain seq x y z
N MET A 1 -33.47 4.95 4.04
CA MET A 1 -33.41 3.85 3.04
C MET A 1 -32.03 3.23 3.04
N THR A 2 -31.87 2.02 2.52
CA THR A 2 -30.55 1.39 2.40
C THR A 2 -29.98 1.59 1.00
N ILE A 3 -28.81 2.18 0.91
CA ILE A 3 -28.05 2.30 -0.35
C ILE A 3 -26.96 1.23 -0.38
N LYS A 4 -26.78 0.57 -1.52
CA LYS A 4 -25.68 -0.32 -1.83
C LYS A 4 -24.76 0.35 -2.84
N GLY A 5 -23.47 0.18 -2.66
CA GLY A 5 -22.46 0.75 -3.56
C GLY A 5 -21.13 0.06 -3.46
N GLU A 6 -20.18 0.56 -4.26
CA GLU A 6 -18.79 0.11 -4.23
C GLU A 6 -17.89 1.25 -3.71
N ALA A 7 -16.85 0.87 -2.98
CA ALA A 7 -15.85 1.81 -2.47
C ALA A 7 -14.49 1.11 -2.32
N THR A 8 -13.44 1.92 -2.11
CA THR A 8 -12.10 1.43 -1.82
C THR A 8 -11.77 1.64 -0.34
N VAL A 9 -11.16 0.65 0.28
CA VAL A 9 -10.67 0.76 1.67
C VAL A 9 -9.39 1.60 1.66
N VAL A 10 -9.40 2.74 2.34
CA VAL A 10 -8.25 3.65 2.41
C VAL A 10 -7.59 3.68 3.79
N LYS A 11 -8.28 3.20 4.84
CA LYS A 11 -7.71 3.07 6.18
C LYS A 11 -8.37 1.92 6.92
N HIS A 12 -7.58 1.25 7.76
CA HIS A 12 -8.01 0.16 8.62
C HIS A 12 -7.41 0.33 10.02
N THR A 13 -8.25 0.30 11.04
CA THR A 13 -7.85 0.36 12.46
C THR A 13 -8.70 -0.64 13.25
N GLY A 14 -8.15 -1.84 13.49
CA GLY A 14 -8.87 -2.89 14.20
C GLY A 14 -10.14 -3.33 13.43
N SER A 15 -11.32 -3.01 13.98
CA SER A 15 -12.63 -3.35 13.39
C SER A 15 -13.25 -2.22 12.55
N HIS A 16 -12.58 -1.05 12.48
CA HIS A 16 -13.09 0.12 11.79
C HIS A 16 -12.33 0.36 10.50
N TYR A 17 -13.05 0.74 9.47
CA TYR A 17 -12.55 1.03 8.13
C TYR A 17 -12.94 2.45 7.74
N LEU A 18 -12.11 3.07 6.93
CA LEU A 18 -12.47 4.26 6.18
C LEU A 18 -12.55 3.87 4.71
N LEU A 19 -13.68 4.12 4.11
CA LEU A 19 -13.93 3.86 2.69
C LEU A 19 -13.85 5.17 1.91
N ALA A 20 -13.45 5.07 0.65
CA ALA A 20 -13.46 6.16 -0.32
C ALA A 20 -14.28 5.79 -1.56
N GLN A 21 -15.20 6.64 -1.96
CA GLN A 21 -15.78 6.61 -3.29
C GLN A 21 -14.88 7.40 -4.23
N LEU A 22 -14.32 6.71 -5.21
CA LEU A 22 -13.43 7.29 -6.22
C LEU A 22 -14.24 7.66 -7.48
N PRO A 23 -13.82 8.66 -8.24
CA PRO A 23 -12.59 9.47 -8.11
C PRO A 23 -12.66 10.65 -7.12
N GLU A 24 -13.82 11.00 -6.59
CA GLU A 24 -14.06 12.22 -5.82
C GLU A 24 -13.43 12.18 -4.42
N TRP A 25 -12.95 11.03 -3.94
CA TRP A 25 -12.41 10.83 -2.59
C TRP A 25 -13.41 11.14 -1.47
N ASN A 26 -14.68 10.85 -1.68
CA ASN A 26 -15.70 10.97 -0.65
C ASN A 26 -15.49 9.90 0.42
N LEU A 27 -15.02 10.32 1.61
CA LEU A 27 -14.61 9.45 2.71
C LEU A 27 -15.76 9.23 3.69
N PHE A 28 -15.97 7.98 4.12
CA PHE A 28 -16.95 7.65 5.15
C PHE A 28 -16.56 6.42 5.97
N PRO A 29 -16.98 6.35 7.24
CA PRO A 29 -16.68 5.24 8.13
C PRO A 29 -17.46 3.98 7.77
N ALA A 30 -16.84 2.83 7.99
CA ALA A 30 -17.47 1.52 7.80
C ALA A 30 -17.00 0.50 8.82
N VAL A 31 -17.83 -0.54 9.00
CA VAL A 31 -17.54 -1.73 9.79
C VAL A 31 -17.79 -2.99 8.96
N LEU A 32 -17.21 -4.09 9.38
CA LEU A 32 -17.41 -5.38 8.72
C LEU A 32 -18.73 -5.99 9.20
N ARG A 33 -19.63 -6.33 8.28
CA ARG A 33 -20.88 -7.02 8.62
C ARG A 33 -20.69 -8.53 8.60
N GLY A 34 -20.78 -9.16 9.77
CA GLY A 34 -20.67 -10.60 9.89
C GLY A 34 -19.27 -11.17 9.65
N LYS A 35 -19.18 -12.48 9.40
CA LYS A 35 -17.91 -13.17 9.09
C LYS A 35 -17.72 -13.22 7.57
N ILE A 36 -17.12 -12.19 6.99
CA ILE A 36 -16.64 -12.28 5.60
C ILE A 36 -15.42 -13.20 5.60
N ARG A 37 -15.59 -14.43 5.09
CA ARG A 37 -14.49 -15.36 4.82
C ARG A 37 -14.18 -15.29 3.33
N LEU A 38 -13.02 -14.75 2.97
CA LEU A 38 -12.47 -14.93 1.63
C LEU A 38 -12.11 -16.41 1.49
N LYS A 39 -12.74 -17.12 0.55
CA LYS A 39 -12.44 -18.53 0.27
C LYS A 39 -10.94 -18.71 0.04
N GLY A 40 -10.31 -19.57 0.85
CA GLY A 40 -8.88 -19.90 0.71
C GLY A 40 -7.89 -18.93 1.37
N SER A 41 -8.34 -17.89 2.06
CA SER A 41 -7.44 -16.97 2.77
C SER A 41 -7.13 -17.45 4.19
N THR A 42 -5.83 -17.54 4.52
CA THR A 42 -5.30 -17.73 5.87
C THR A 42 -4.98 -16.41 6.57
N ALA A 43 -5.32 -15.28 5.95
CA ALA A 43 -5.04 -13.95 6.47
C ALA A 43 -5.85 -13.64 7.72
N THR A 44 -5.22 -12.96 8.68
CA THR A 44 -5.85 -12.53 9.93
C THR A 44 -6.84 -11.39 9.73
N ASN A 45 -6.63 -10.58 8.68
CA ASN A 45 -7.52 -9.49 8.28
C ASN A 45 -8.24 -9.85 6.97
N PRO A 46 -9.57 -10.05 7.00
CA PRO A 46 -10.32 -10.35 5.79
C PRO A 46 -10.40 -9.17 4.81
N VAL A 47 -10.24 -7.95 5.31
CA VAL A 47 -10.28 -6.71 4.54
C VAL A 47 -8.98 -5.93 4.80
N ALA A 48 -8.36 -5.42 3.74
CA ALA A 48 -7.11 -4.68 3.78
C ALA A 48 -7.23 -3.34 3.03
N VAL A 49 -6.29 -2.43 3.29
CA VAL A 49 -6.18 -1.18 2.53
C VAL A 49 -5.95 -1.49 1.04
N GLY A 50 -6.64 -0.80 0.16
CA GLY A 50 -6.65 -1.03 -1.29
C GLY A 50 -7.74 -2.00 -1.78
N ASP A 51 -8.44 -2.70 -0.88
CA ASP A 51 -9.54 -3.58 -1.28
C ASP A 51 -10.70 -2.77 -1.88
N LYS A 52 -11.24 -3.27 -2.97
CA LYS A 52 -12.55 -2.85 -3.49
C LYS A 52 -13.61 -3.66 -2.77
N VAL A 53 -14.56 -2.95 -2.18
CA VAL A 53 -15.60 -3.55 -1.34
C VAL A 53 -16.99 -3.12 -1.78
N THR A 54 -17.95 -4.00 -1.59
CA THR A 54 -19.37 -3.64 -1.63
C THR A 54 -19.80 -3.24 -0.22
N PHE A 55 -20.52 -2.15 -0.10
CA PHE A 55 -21.05 -1.67 1.17
C PHE A 55 -22.57 -1.48 1.13
N GLU A 56 -23.18 -1.49 2.30
CA GLU A 56 -24.56 -1.04 2.56
C GLU A 56 -24.53 0.08 3.57
N ALA A 57 -25.24 1.16 3.30
CA ALA A 57 -25.38 2.30 4.20
C ALA A 57 -26.85 2.67 4.43
N GLU A 58 -27.20 2.92 5.68
CA GLU A 58 -28.53 3.46 6.02
C GLU A 58 -28.47 4.98 5.97
N VAL A 59 -29.27 5.58 5.09
CA VAL A 59 -29.28 7.02 4.81
C VAL A 59 -30.71 7.53 4.73
N PRO A 60 -30.94 8.85 4.88
CA PRO A 60 -32.27 9.47 4.69
C PRO A 60 -32.87 9.13 3.31
N GLU A 61 -34.19 9.18 3.22
CA GLU A 61 -34.88 9.03 1.92
C GLU A 61 -34.51 10.18 0.98
N GLY A 62 -34.26 9.82 -0.29
CA GLY A 62 -33.86 10.79 -1.33
C GLY A 62 -32.35 11.01 -1.44
N THR A 63 -31.52 10.42 -0.56
CA THR A 63 -30.06 10.49 -0.68
C THR A 63 -29.59 9.78 -1.96
N SER A 64 -28.78 10.47 -2.76
CA SER A 64 -28.14 9.88 -3.94
C SER A 64 -26.90 9.04 -3.56
N PRO A 65 -26.43 8.10 -4.41
CA PRO A 65 -25.21 7.34 -4.14
C PRO A 65 -23.95 8.21 -3.94
N ALA A 66 -23.87 9.38 -4.57
CA ALA A 66 -22.76 10.33 -4.41
C ALA A 66 -22.77 11.03 -3.04
N GLU A 67 -23.93 11.14 -2.40
CA GLU A 67 -24.12 11.82 -1.12
C GLU A 67 -24.00 10.89 0.10
N VAL A 68 -23.71 9.60 -0.11
CA VAL A 68 -23.59 8.60 0.98
C VAL A 68 -22.58 9.06 2.02
N ALA A 69 -21.42 9.57 1.58
CA ALA A 69 -20.35 9.98 2.49
C ALA A 69 -20.77 11.10 3.45
N SER A 70 -21.65 11.99 3.02
CA SER A 70 -22.18 13.09 3.85
C SER A 70 -23.25 12.64 4.85
N ASN A 71 -23.81 11.45 4.67
CA ASN A 71 -24.92 10.91 5.45
C ASN A 71 -24.53 9.72 6.33
N VAL A 72 -23.27 9.27 6.25
CA VAL A 72 -22.73 8.18 7.07
C VAL A 72 -21.80 8.75 8.13
N ALA A 73 -22.04 8.38 9.39
CA ALA A 73 -21.30 8.85 10.56
C ALA A 73 -20.70 7.68 11.36
N LEU A 74 -19.86 7.98 12.33
CA LEU A 74 -19.25 6.96 13.21
C LEU A 74 -20.29 6.22 14.06
N GLU A 75 -21.38 6.88 14.41
CA GLU A 75 -22.50 6.33 15.18
C GLU A 75 -23.37 5.38 14.33
N ASN A 76 -23.39 5.60 13.01
CA ASN A 76 -24.10 4.77 12.04
C ASN A 76 -23.19 4.50 10.82
N PRO A 77 -22.12 3.69 10.96
CA PRO A 77 -21.17 3.43 9.89
C PRO A 77 -21.79 2.54 8.81
N ALA A 78 -21.30 2.66 7.60
CA ALA A 78 -21.64 1.74 6.52
C ALA A 78 -21.19 0.31 6.86
N ALA A 79 -21.87 -0.68 6.31
CA ALA A 79 -21.53 -2.09 6.50
C ALA A 79 -20.82 -2.64 5.25
N ILE A 80 -19.58 -3.11 5.36
CA ILE A 80 -18.91 -3.87 4.31
C ILE A 80 -19.55 -5.25 4.24
N THR A 81 -20.08 -5.60 3.07
CA THR A 81 -20.81 -6.86 2.84
C THR A 81 -20.05 -7.84 1.96
N ALA A 82 -19.15 -7.35 1.09
CA ALA A 82 -18.32 -8.19 0.23
C ALA A 82 -16.98 -7.52 -0.08
N VAL A 83 -16.00 -8.35 -0.46
CA VAL A 83 -14.69 -7.91 -0.95
C VAL A 83 -14.51 -8.49 -2.35
N SER A 84 -14.16 -7.63 -3.32
CA SER A 84 -13.89 -8.02 -4.69
C SER A 84 -12.58 -8.81 -4.81
N ALA A 85 -12.42 -9.57 -5.89
CA ALA A 85 -11.16 -10.28 -6.16
C ALA A 85 -9.99 -9.27 -6.26
N ARG A 86 -8.90 -9.59 -5.59
CA ARG A 86 -7.68 -8.79 -5.62
C ARG A 86 -6.84 -9.14 -6.85
N LYS A 87 -6.29 -8.12 -7.53
CA LYS A 87 -5.30 -8.37 -8.60
C LYS A 87 -3.95 -8.81 -8.02
N ASN A 88 -3.58 -8.26 -6.87
CA ASN A 88 -2.38 -8.58 -6.11
C ASN A 88 -2.51 -8.08 -4.66
N TYR A 89 -1.53 -8.41 -3.82
CA TYR A 89 -1.45 -7.91 -2.43
C TYR A 89 -0.05 -8.16 -1.86
N ILE A 90 0.30 -7.47 -0.78
CA ILE A 90 1.53 -7.69 -0.02
C ILE A 90 1.17 -8.16 1.39
N ILE A 91 1.89 -9.17 1.86
CA ILE A 91 1.72 -9.72 3.21
C ILE A 91 2.91 -9.38 4.11
N ARG A 92 2.60 -9.27 5.39
CA ARG A 92 3.57 -9.32 6.47
C ARG A 92 3.38 -10.65 7.21
N LYS A 93 4.41 -11.49 7.24
CA LYS A 93 4.39 -12.68 8.09
C LYS A 93 4.48 -12.27 9.55
N SER A 94 3.68 -12.89 10.40
CA SER A 94 3.85 -12.78 11.86
C SER A 94 5.19 -13.36 12.27
N THR A 95 5.92 -12.67 13.14
CA THR A 95 7.19 -13.15 13.72
C THR A 95 7.00 -14.32 14.67
N ASN A 96 5.80 -14.53 15.18
CA ASN A 96 5.45 -15.67 16.00
C ASN A 96 4.98 -16.80 15.10
N LEU A 97 5.57 -17.96 15.18
CA LEU A 97 5.31 -19.30 14.61
C LEU A 97 3.90 -19.61 14.05
N SER A 98 3.01 -18.62 13.96
CA SER A 98 1.68 -18.77 13.39
C SER A 98 1.76 -18.80 11.86
N ARG A 99 1.06 -19.76 11.26
CA ARG A 99 0.83 -19.82 9.80
C ARG A 99 -0.01 -18.65 9.28
N GLN A 100 -0.24 -17.63 10.10
CA GLN A 100 -1.09 -16.50 9.80
C GLN A 100 -0.29 -15.37 9.16
N SER A 101 -0.77 -14.87 8.06
CA SER A 101 -0.25 -13.69 7.38
C SER A 101 -1.20 -12.51 7.56
N HIS A 102 -0.66 -11.31 7.60
CA HIS A 102 -1.42 -10.07 7.61
C HIS A 102 -1.25 -9.36 6.27
N ILE A 103 -2.33 -9.08 5.56
CA ILE A 103 -2.28 -8.34 4.32
C ILE A 103 -2.09 -6.86 4.66
N ILE A 104 -0.99 -6.28 4.16
CA ILE A 104 -0.66 -4.87 4.39
C ILE A 104 -1.45 -3.97 3.44
N ALA A 105 -1.45 -4.32 2.15
CA ALA A 105 -2.13 -3.59 1.10
C ALA A 105 -2.48 -4.52 -0.07
N SER A 106 -3.49 -4.15 -0.85
CA SER A 106 -3.97 -4.90 -2.02
C SER A 106 -4.20 -3.98 -3.22
N ASN A 107 -4.33 -4.59 -4.39
CA ASN A 107 -4.63 -3.91 -5.65
C ASN A 107 -3.60 -2.81 -5.99
N LEU A 108 -2.32 -3.09 -5.71
CA LEU A 108 -1.22 -2.18 -5.94
C LEU A 108 -0.84 -2.13 -7.42
N ASP A 109 -0.56 -0.93 -7.93
CA ASP A 109 0.00 -0.75 -9.26
C ASP A 109 1.51 -0.91 -9.24
N ARG A 110 2.17 -0.50 -8.15
CA ARG A 110 3.61 -0.66 -7.92
C ARG A 110 3.99 -0.52 -6.44
N ALA A 111 5.21 -0.95 -6.13
CA ALA A 111 5.86 -0.72 -4.84
C ALA A 111 7.17 0.04 -5.05
N PHE A 112 7.40 1.05 -4.21
CA PHE A 112 8.68 1.74 -4.08
C PHE A 112 9.37 1.25 -2.82
N ILE A 113 10.50 0.55 -2.99
CA ILE A 113 11.29 0.04 -1.88
C ILE A 113 12.39 1.03 -1.59
N ILE A 114 12.21 1.79 -0.51
CA ILE A 114 13.12 2.84 -0.11
C ILE A 114 14.30 2.23 0.63
N ALA A 115 15.48 2.49 0.12
CA ALA A 115 16.77 2.06 0.66
C ALA A 115 17.75 3.23 0.75
N THR A 116 18.87 3.02 1.41
CA THR A 116 20.00 3.96 1.47
C THR A 116 21.28 3.13 1.43
N ILE A 117 22.33 3.59 0.75
CA ILE A 117 23.63 2.92 0.79
C ILE A 117 24.19 2.98 2.22
N ASP A 118 24.12 4.16 2.84
CA ASP A 118 24.50 4.39 4.22
C ASP A 118 23.46 5.31 4.92
N PHE A 119 23.51 5.40 6.23
CA PHE A 119 22.66 6.26 7.08
C PHE A 119 21.12 5.98 7.04
N PRO A 120 20.66 4.72 7.23
CA PRO A 120 21.38 3.52 7.71
C PRO A 120 22.01 2.71 6.58
N GLU A 121 23.05 1.95 6.93
CA GLU A 121 23.68 0.97 6.01
C GLU A 121 22.66 0.00 5.44
N ILE A 122 22.76 -0.25 4.13
CA ILE A 122 21.85 -1.13 3.43
C ILE A 122 22.02 -2.58 3.91
N LYS A 123 20.90 -3.26 4.08
CA LYS A 123 20.87 -4.71 4.36
C LYS A 123 20.37 -5.46 3.14
N LEU A 124 21.28 -5.80 2.22
CA LEU A 124 20.97 -6.48 0.96
C LEU A 124 20.06 -7.72 1.15
N PRO A 125 20.29 -8.64 2.12
CA PRO A 125 19.41 -9.78 2.30
C PRO A 125 17.97 -9.42 2.71
N PHE A 126 17.77 -8.24 3.28
CA PHE A 126 16.42 -7.74 3.55
C PHE A 126 15.79 -7.18 2.26
N LEU A 127 16.54 -6.42 1.48
CA LEU A 127 16.09 -5.89 0.19
C LEU A 127 15.71 -7.03 -0.75
N ASP A 128 16.59 -8.01 -0.94
CA ASP A 128 16.33 -9.15 -1.81
C ASP A 128 15.05 -9.91 -1.43
N ARG A 129 14.83 -10.13 -0.13
CA ARG A 129 13.61 -10.81 0.33
C ARG A 129 12.34 -10.03 0.05
N ILE A 130 12.37 -8.71 0.13
CA ILE A 130 11.17 -7.91 -0.18
C ILE A 130 10.92 -7.86 -1.68
N LEU A 131 11.97 -7.81 -2.51
CA LEU A 131 11.87 -7.89 -3.96
C LEU A 131 11.24 -9.21 -4.39
N VAL A 132 11.77 -10.34 -3.91
CA VAL A 132 11.20 -11.69 -4.16
C VAL A 132 9.76 -11.78 -3.68
N THR A 133 9.42 -11.15 -2.55
CA THR A 133 8.04 -11.14 -2.07
C THR A 133 7.13 -10.39 -3.05
N CYS A 134 7.56 -9.26 -3.56
CA CYS A 134 6.80 -8.50 -4.55
C CYS A 134 6.59 -9.29 -5.85
N GLU A 135 7.62 -9.99 -6.33
CA GLU A 135 7.53 -10.90 -7.50
C GLU A 135 6.48 -11.99 -7.28
N VAL A 136 6.55 -12.71 -6.15
CA VAL A 136 5.60 -13.79 -5.81
C VAL A 136 4.14 -13.30 -5.82
N TYR A 137 3.91 -12.06 -5.42
CA TYR A 137 2.57 -11.47 -5.38
C TYR A 137 2.22 -10.59 -6.58
N ASN A 138 3.05 -10.61 -7.65
CA ASN A 138 2.86 -9.84 -8.88
C ASN A 138 2.68 -8.33 -8.63
N VAL A 139 3.54 -7.75 -7.79
CA VAL A 139 3.61 -6.31 -7.54
C VAL A 139 4.86 -5.76 -8.20
N PRO A 140 4.76 -4.92 -9.26
CA PRO A 140 5.91 -4.26 -9.87
C PRO A 140 6.67 -3.42 -8.85
N VAL A 141 8.01 -3.47 -8.90
CA VAL A 141 8.88 -2.78 -7.94
C VAL A 141 9.80 -1.80 -8.63
N THR A 142 9.99 -0.65 -7.99
CA THR A 142 11.11 0.27 -8.22
C THR A 142 11.87 0.44 -6.91
N ILE A 143 13.19 0.32 -6.94
CA ILE A 143 14.04 0.62 -5.80
C ILE A 143 14.31 2.11 -5.79
N VAL A 144 14.20 2.75 -4.62
CA VAL A 144 14.47 4.18 -4.45
C VAL A 144 15.60 4.35 -3.45
N LEU A 145 16.77 4.74 -3.95
CA LEU A 145 17.93 5.08 -3.14
C LEU A 145 17.79 6.52 -2.65
N ASN A 146 17.39 6.67 -1.38
CA ASN A 146 17.23 7.99 -0.77
C ASN A 146 18.49 8.42 -0.04
N LYS A 147 18.60 9.72 0.23
CA LYS A 147 19.73 10.40 0.89
C LYS A 147 21.02 10.38 0.09
N VAL A 148 20.92 10.39 -1.25
CA VAL A 148 22.11 10.40 -2.13
C VAL A 148 23.03 11.59 -1.89
N ASP A 149 22.49 12.69 -1.37
CA ASP A 149 23.23 13.87 -0.92
C ASP A 149 24.29 13.55 0.16
N LEU A 150 24.11 12.49 0.93
CA LEU A 150 25.01 12.12 2.02
C LEU A 150 26.15 11.19 1.58
N TYR A 151 25.98 10.41 0.53
CA TYR A 151 26.92 9.32 0.22
C TYR A 151 27.35 9.21 -1.25
N ARG A 152 26.79 9.99 -2.18
CA ARG A 152 27.08 9.88 -3.61
C ARG A 152 28.58 9.94 -3.92
N GLU A 153 29.31 10.91 -3.34
CA GLU A 153 30.73 11.06 -3.58
C GLU A 153 31.56 10.03 -2.81
N SER A 154 31.22 9.80 -1.54
CA SER A 154 31.99 8.92 -0.66
C SER A 154 31.80 7.43 -0.94
N HIS A 155 30.70 7.03 -1.59
CA HIS A 155 30.33 5.65 -1.89
C HIS A 155 30.04 5.43 -3.38
N ALA A 156 30.70 6.17 -4.27
CA ALA A 156 30.42 6.14 -5.71
C ALA A 156 30.54 4.73 -6.31
N GLU A 157 31.60 3.98 -5.97
CA GLU A 157 31.79 2.60 -6.45
C GLU A 157 30.67 1.65 -5.96
N MET A 158 30.22 1.83 -4.72
CA MET A 158 29.14 1.01 -4.17
C MET A 158 27.79 1.36 -4.82
N LEU A 159 27.57 2.62 -5.15
CA LEU A 159 26.37 3.09 -5.85
C LEU A 159 26.32 2.52 -7.26
N GLU A 160 27.44 2.57 -8.01
CA GLU A 160 27.56 1.99 -9.34
C GLU A 160 27.31 0.46 -9.31
N ALA A 161 27.97 -0.25 -8.40
CA ALA A 161 27.77 -1.69 -8.23
C ALA A 161 26.33 -2.03 -7.86
N PHE A 162 25.65 -1.17 -7.09
CA PHE A 162 24.24 -1.36 -6.75
C PHE A 162 23.35 -1.26 -7.99
N HIS A 163 23.55 -0.24 -8.83
CA HIS A 163 22.84 -0.11 -10.10
C HIS A 163 23.07 -1.31 -11.00
N ASP A 164 24.32 -1.72 -11.21
CA ASP A 164 24.67 -2.85 -12.04
C ASP A 164 23.96 -4.15 -11.60
N ILE A 165 23.92 -4.41 -10.30
CA ILE A 165 23.29 -5.61 -9.74
C ILE A 165 21.77 -5.57 -9.93
N TYR A 166 21.11 -4.51 -9.50
CA TYR A 166 19.65 -4.51 -9.43
C TYR A 166 18.99 -4.17 -10.76
N GLU A 167 19.54 -3.25 -11.54
CA GLU A 167 19.07 -2.97 -12.90
C GLU A 167 19.37 -4.15 -13.84
N GLY A 168 20.53 -4.80 -13.68
CA GLY A 168 20.86 -6.05 -14.36
C GLY A 168 19.90 -7.19 -14.01
N ALA A 169 19.34 -7.19 -12.81
CA ALA A 169 18.28 -8.13 -12.40
C ALA A 169 16.87 -7.70 -12.84
N GLY A 170 16.72 -6.54 -13.50
CA GLY A 170 15.45 -6.04 -14.03
C GLY A 170 14.65 -5.13 -13.07
N TYR A 171 15.25 -4.67 -11.96
CA TYR A 171 14.62 -3.73 -11.05
C TYR A 171 15.06 -2.30 -11.36
N PRO A 172 14.15 -1.40 -11.78
CA PRO A 172 14.49 0.02 -11.91
C PRO A 172 15.00 0.60 -10.59
N VAL A 173 16.06 1.40 -10.66
CA VAL A 173 16.61 2.13 -9.50
C VAL A 173 16.47 3.62 -9.73
N MET A 174 15.94 4.33 -8.74
CA MET A 174 15.83 5.78 -8.72
C MET A 174 16.67 6.34 -7.58
N GLU A 175 17.48 7.35 -7.87
CA GLU A 175 18.24 8.10 -6.87
C GLU A 175 17.45 9.33 -6.44
N VAL A 176 17.28 9.52 -5.13
CA VAL A 176 16.57 10.69 -4.59
C VAL A 176 17.27 11.25 -3.35
N SER A 177 17.06 12.51 -3.10
CA SER A 177 17.28 13.13 -1.79
C SER A 177 16.01 13.85 -1.37
N ALA A 178 15.30 13.28 -0.42
CA ALA A 178 14.12 13.93 0.16
C ALA A 178 14.47 15.24 0.90
N LEU A 179 15.74 15.43 1.29
CA LEU A 179 16.22 16.64 1.94
C LEU A 179 16.43 17.78 0.94
N THR A 180 17.09 17.50 -0.19
CA THR A 180 17.43 18.53 -1.20
C THR A 180 16.36 18.69 -2.27
N GLY A 181 15.46 17.70 -2.42
CA GLY A 181 14.46 17.64 -3.47
C GLY A 181 14.92 16.95 -4.75
N GLU A 182 16.18 16.52 -4.83
CA GLU A 182 16.73 15.81 -6.00
C GLU A 182 15.95 14.51 -6.25
N GLY A 183 15.53 14.24 -7.50
CA GLY A 183 14.81 13.04 -7.92
C GLY A 183 13.37 12.93 -7.39
N VAL A 184 12.93 13.87 -6.55
CA VAL A 184 11.61 13.80 -5.90
C VAL A 184 10.48 14.05 -6.90
N GLU A 185 10.69 14.90 -7.90
CA GLU A 185 9.64 15.18 -8.89
C GLU A 185 9.43 13.97 -9.83
N GLU A 186 10.50 13.30 -10.24
CA GLU A 186 10.45 12.06 -11.01
C GLU A 186 9.72 10.95 -10.24
N LEU A 187 10.00 10.85 -8.93
CA LEU A 187 9.29 9.90 -8.06
C LEU A 187 7.80 10.27 -7.92
N ARG A 188 7.48 11.56 -7.85
CA ARG A 188 6.09 12.05 -7.79
C ARG A 188 5.33 11.70 -9.07
N GLU A 189 5.91 11.98 -10.24
CA GLU A 189 5.30 11.61 -11.53
C GLU A 189 5.14 10.09 -11.67
N ALA A 190 6.09 9.31 -11.17
CA ALA A 190 5.97 7.86 -11.14
C ALA A 190 4.84 7.35 -10.23
N CYS A 191 4.40 8.11 -9.25
CA CYS A 191 3.26 7.79 -8.38
C CYS A 191 1.90 8.21 -8.95
N LYS A 192 1.89 9.12 -9.92
CA LYS A 192 0.67 9.73 -10.45
C LYS A 192 -0.26 8.69 -11.04
N ASP A 193 -1.54 8.82 -10.72
CA ASP A 193 -2.61 7.92 -11.16
C ASP A 193 -2.41 6.43 -10.83
N HIS A 194 -1.56 6.14 -9.81
CA HIS A 194 -1.23 4.79 -9.37
C HIS A 194 -1.45 4.60 -7.88
N VAL A 195 -1.89 3.41 -7.51
CA VAL A 195 -1.89 2.94 -6.12
C VAL A 195 -0.49 2.43 -5.80
N SER A 196 0.29 3.23 -5.09
CA SER A 196 1.70 2.99 -4.80
C SER A 196 1.94 2.62 -3.34
N LEU A 197 2.72 1.58 -3.10
CA LEU A 197 3.19 1.21 -1.77
C LEU A 197 4.61 1.72 -1.54
N PHE A 198 4.84 2.50 -0.49
CA PHE A 198 6.17 2.86 0.00
C PHE A 198 6.57 1.95 1.15
N SER A 199 7.67 1.22 1.00
CA SER A 199 8.19 0.30 2.03
C SER A 199 9.71 0.46 2.16
N GLY A 200 10.25 0.06 3.31
CA GLY A 200 11.68 0.15 3.60
C GLY A 200 11.96 0.01 5.09
N VAL A 201 13.23 -0.13 5.49
CA VAL A 201 13.63 -0.19 6.89
C VAL A 201 13.41 1.15 7.62
N SER A 202 13.48 1.13 8.94
CA SER A 202 13.41 2.38 9.72
C SER A 202 14.63 3.27 9.43
N GLY A 203 14.40 4.58 9.32
CA GLY A 203 15.47 5.55 9.11
C GLY A 203 15.81 5.88 7.65
N VAL A 204 15.29 5.15 6.65
CA VAL A 204 15.57 5.41 5.21
C VAL A 204 14.85 6.64 4.64
N GLY A 205 13.95 7.29 5.39
CA GLY A 205 13.27 8.52 4.96
C GLY A 205 11.99 8.31 4.15
N LYS A 206 11.25 7.21 4.44
CA LYS A 206 9.93 6.97 3.82
C LYS A 206 8.81 7.78 4.48
#